data_90c7b7bb7e72c71f3bd3a60e07b28e97
#
_entry.id   90c7b7bb7e72c71f3bd3a60e07b28e97
#
_cell.length_a   1.000
_cell.length_b   1.000
_cell.length_c   1.000
_cell.angle_alpha   90.00
_cell.angle_beta   90.00
_cell.angle_gamma   90.00
#
_symmetry.space_group_name_H-M   'P 1'
#
loop_
_entity.id
_entity.type
_entity.pdbx_description
1 polymer ?
#
loop_
_entity_poly.entity_id
_entity_poly.type
_entity_poly.pdbx_seq_one_letter_code
_entity_poly.pdbx_strand_id
1 'polypeptide(L)'
;MWASIRDLPVTRIGHGVRSIEDPKLVEELVRREIALEVCPGSNLALGLYPNRAAHPLHRLIEAGVRVTLSSDDPPFFHTTLGTEYDNAGLDAAALRKITRTAIEVSFAEEILKAKLLKGVAA
;
A
#
# COMPACT_ATOMS: atom_id res chain seq x y z
N MET A 1 14.32 -1.02 7.43
CA MET A 1 13.41 -2.04 6.89
C MET A 1 14.04 -3.44 6.82
N TRP A 2 15.27 -3.62 6.32
CA TRP A 2 15.94 -4.95 6.32
C TRP A 2 15.92 -5.66 7.68
N ALA A 3 16.25 -4.95 8.77
CA ALA A 3 16.21 -5.54 10.11
C ALA A 3 14.79 -6.05 10.45
N SER A 4 13.75 -5.24 10.17
CA SER A 4 12.37 -5.62 10.48
C SER A 4 11.94 -6.89 9.74
N ILE A 5 12.23 -7.00 8.43
CA ILE A 5 11.82 -8.17 7.65
C ILE A 5 12.71 -9.40 7.91
N ARG A 6 13.96 -9.22 8.34
CA ARG A 6 14.85 -10.32 8.68
C ARG A 6 14.55 -10.90 10.06
N ASP A 7 14.34 -10.03 11.04
CA ASP A 7 14.34 -10.40 12.45
C ASP A 7 12.93 -10.58 13.03
N LEU A 8 11.88 -10.18 12.28
CA LEU A 8 10.49 -10.26 12.72
C LEU A 8 9.62 -10.99 11.68
N PRO A 9 8.58 -11.72 12.12
CA PRO A 9 7.62 -12.38 11.21
C PRO A 9 6.58 -11.39 10.67
N VAL A 10 7.02 -10.29 10.07
CA VAL A 10 6.12 -9.26 9.53
C VAL A 10 5.47 -9.72 8.23
N THR A 11 4.18 -9.41 8.08
CA THR A 11 3.41 -9.61 6.85
C THR A 11 2.98 -8.30 6.20
N ARG A 12 3.02 -7.21 6.98
CA ARG A 12 2.68 -5.85 6.55
C ARG A 12 3.66 -4.85 7.13
N ILE A 13 3.91 -3.77 6.41
CA ILE A 13 4.75 -2.66 6.86
C ILE A 13 4.04 -1.35 6.56
N GLY A 14 3.84 -0.52 7.58
CA GLY A 14 3.31 0.83 7.42
C GLY A 14 4.25 1.70 6.58
N HIS A 15 3.70 2.43 5.63
CA HIS A 15 4.42 3.24 4.63
C HIS A 15 5.40 2.42 3.77
N GLY A 16 6.65 2.37 4.15
CA GLY A 16 7.69 1.56 3.48
C GLY A 16 8.09 2.04 2.09
N VAL A 17 7.62 3.19 1.64
CA VAL A 17 7.76 3.68 0.25
C VAL A 17 9.21 3.86 -0.22
N ARG A 18 10.12 4.13 0.71
CA ARG A 18 11.55 4.24 0.40
C ARG A 18 12.23 2.90 0.08
N SER A 19 11.52 1.78 0.23
CA SER A 19 12.03 0.47 -0.25
C SER A 19 12.36 0.48 -1.74
N ILE A 20 11.70 1.35 -2.52
CA ILE A 20 11.96 1.53 -3.96
C ILE A 20 13.40 1.97 -4.27
N GLU A 21 14.13 2.50 -3.30
CA GLU A 21 15.52 2.91 -3.42
C GLU A 21 16.52 1.72 -3.36
N ASP A 22 16.05 0.55 -2.93
CA ASP A 22 16.85 -0.68 -2.80
C ASP A 22 16.17 -1.83 -3.57
N PRO A 23 16.62 -2.13 -4.80
CA PRO A 23 16.03 -3.20 -5.62
C PRO A 23 16.01 -4.57 -4.93
N LYS A 24 17.03 -4.91 -4.13
CA LYS A 24 17.07 -6.18 -3.40
C LYS A 24 15.99 -6.24 -2.31
N LEU A 25 15.72 -5.11 -1.69
CA LEU A 25 14.63 -5.01 -0.71
C LEU A 25 13.27 -5.17 -1.40
N VAL A 26 13.08 -4.58 -2.57
CA VAL A 26 11.87 -4.75 -3.39
C VAL A 26 11.68 -6.21 -3.76
N GLU A 27 12.72 -6.88 -4.26
CA GLU A 27 12.69 -8.32 -4.58
C GLU A 27 12.28 -9.17 -3.36
N GLU A 28 12.82 -8.86 -2.19
CA GLU A 28 12.51 -9.59 -0.95
C GLU A 28 11.08 -9.34 -0.47
N LEU A 29 10.55 -8.11 -0.58
CA LEU A 29 9.16 -7.78 -0.29
C LEU A 29 8.21 -8.59 -1.20
N VAL A 30 8.50 -8.66 -2.49
CA VAL A 30 7.72 -9.43 -3.47
C VAL A 30 7.79 -10.93 -3.15
N ARG A 31 9.00 -11.46 -2.96
CA ARG A 31 9.22 -12.89 -2.68
C ARG A 31 8.51 -13.36 -1.42
N ARG A 32 8.46 -12.53 -0.39
CA ARG A 32 7.80 -12.83 0.90
C ARG A 32 6.35 -12.38 0.95
N GLU A 33 5.82 -11.79 -0.12
CA GLU A 33 4.45 -11.26 -0.19
C GLU A 33 4.13 -10.24 0.92
N ILE A 34 5.15 -9.50 1.40
CA ILE A 34 4.96 -8.48 2.43
C ILE A 34 4.26 -7.29 1.80
N ALA A 35 3.13 -6.88 2.37
CA ALA A 35 2.37 -5.73 1.88
C ALA A 35 2.88 -4.42 2.48
N LEU A 36 2.90 -3.35 1.66
CA LEU A 36 3.15 -1.99 2.12
C LEU A 36 1.83 -1.22 2.24
N GLU A 37 1.63 -0.59 3.39
CA GLU A 37 0.46 0.26 3.68
C GLU A 37 0.79 1.70 3.30
N VAL A 38 0.59 2.03 2.03
CA VAL A 38 1.05 3.30 1.44
C VAL A 38 0.05 4.42 1.72
N CYS A 39 0.58 5.56 2.17
CA CYS A 39 -0.19 6.76 2.53
C CYS A 39 0.28 7.96 1.67
N PRO A 40 -0.11 8.06 0.39
CA PRO A 40 0.44 9.07 -0.51
C PRO A 40 0.21 10.51 -0.05
N GLY A 41 -0.99 10.82 0.45
CA GLY A 41 -1.32 12.16 0.95
C GLY A 41 -0.43 12.59 2.12
N SER A 42 -0.26 11.70 3.11
CA SER A 42 0.66 11.91 4.23
C SER A 42 2.11 12.13 3.75
N ASN A 43 2.58 11.29 2.83
CA ASN A 43 3.94 11.39 2.32
C ASN A 43 4.21 12.73 1.62
N LEU A 44 3.21 13.29 0.90
CA LEU A 44 3.29 14.61 0.28
C LEU A 44 3.24 15.72 1.33
N ALA A 45 2.31 15.64 2.29
CA ALA A 45 2.17 16.63 3.34
C ALA A 45 3.44 16.76 4.19
N LEU A 46 4.13 15.65 4.42
CA LEU A 46 5.42 15.61 5.12
C LEU A 46 6.62 16.01 4.25
N GLY A 47 6.40 16.32 2.97
CA GLY A 47 7.46 16.73 2.06
C GLY A 47 8.44 15.63 1.65
N LEU A 48 8.07 14.33 1.83
CA LEU A 48 8.92 13.23 1.37
C LEU A 48 9.06 13.21 -0.15
N TYR A 49 8.02 13.65 -0.84
CA TYR A 49 7.99 13.78 -2.30
C TYR A 49 7.37 15.12 -2.68
N PRO A 50 7.89 15.80 -3.72
CA PRO A 50 7.42 17.13 -4.08
C PRO A 50 6.01 17.15 -4.70
N ASN A 51 5.57 16.05 -5.26
CA ASN A 51 4.27 15.88 -5.89
C ASN A 51 3.91 14.40 -6.09
N ARG A 52 2.69 14.10 -6.51
CA ARG A 52 2.22 12.72 -6.73
C ARG A 52 2.96 11.99 -7.85
N ALA A 53 3.41 12.69 -8.88
CA ALA A 53 4.16 12.06 -9.98
C ALA A 53 5.53 11.54 -9.53
N ALA A 54 6.15 12.18 -8.54
CA ALA A 54 7.41 11.74 -7.94
C ALA A 54 7.21 10.61 -6.90
N HIS A 55 5.97 10.40 -6.42
CA HIS A 55 5.68 9.39 -5.41
C HIS A 55 5.84 7.97 -6.00
N PRO A 56 6.48 7.03 -5.28
CA PRO A 56 6.84 5.72 -5.84
C PRO A 56 5.70 4.70 -5.94
N LEU A 57 4.45 5.06 -5.66
CA LEU A 57 3.29 4.14 -5.66
C LEU A 57 3.23 3.29 -6.94
N HIS A 58 3.26 3.93 -8.11
CA HIS A 58 3.17 3.24 -9.40
C HIS A 58 4.35 2.29 -9.62
N ARG A 59 5.58 2.74 -9.31
CA ARG A 59 6.79 1.92 -9.44
C ARG A 59 6.79 0.70 -8.51
N LEU A 60 6.25 0.83 -7.30
CA LEU A 60 6.08 -0.29 -6.38
C LEU A 60 5.08 -1.31 -6.91
N ILE A 61 3.96 -0.84 -7.47
CA ILE A 61 2.96 -1.71 -8.11
C ILE A 61 3.55 -2.44 -9.33
N GLU A 62 4.24 -1.72 -10.20
CA GLU A 62 4.92 -2.27 -11.39
C GLU A 62 5.97 -3.31 -11.02
N ALA A 63 6.70 -3.09 -9.93
CA ALA A 63 7.67 -4.05 -9.39
C ALA A 63 7.01 -5.28 -8.74
N GLY A 64 5.68 -5.32 -8.64
CA GLY A 64 4.94 -6.46 -8.09
C GLY A 64 4.77 -6.45 -6.57
N VAL A 65 5.14 -5.36 -5.90
CA VAL A 65 4.93 -5.22 -4.45
C VAL A 65 3.43 -5.18 -4.14
N ARG A 66 3.00 -5.93 -3.15
CA ARG A 66 1.63 -5.83 -2.63
C ARG A 66 1.47 -4.50 -1.91
N VAL A 67 0.56 -3.65 -2.36
CA VAL A 67 0.30 -2.35 -1.74
C VAL A 67 -1.16 -2.20 -1.35
N THR A 68 -1.40 -1.46 -0.28
CA THR A 68 -2.70 -0.93 0.10
C THR A 68 -2.63 0.59 0.10
N LEU A 69 -3.78 1.26 -0.05
CA LEU A 69 -3.89 2.70 0.14
C LEU A 69 -4.52 3.00 1.50
N SER A 70 -3.95 3.94 2.21
CA SER A 70 -4.39 4.37 3.54
C SER A 70 -4.32 5.88 3.66
N SER A 71 -5.22 6.46 4.46
CA SER A 71 -5.30 7.91 4.69
C SER A 71 -4.31 8.43 5.72
N ASP A 72 -3.66 7.53 6.48
CA ASP A 72 -2.86 7.88 7.67
C ASP A 72 -3.74 8.58 8.73
N ASP A 73 -3.40 9.79 9.12
CA ASP A 73 -4.15 10.63 10.05
C ASP A 73 -4.96 11.70 9.28
N PRO A 74 -6.25 11.43 8.97
CA PRO A 74 -7.07 12.34 8.16
C PRO A 74 -7.18 13.76 8.70
N PRO A 75 -7.41 14.00 10.01
CA PRO A 75 -7.47 15.35 10.55
C PRO A 75 -6.16 16.12 10.39
N PHE A 76 -5.02 15.44 10.54
CA PHE A 76 -3.70 16.07 10.48
C PHE A 76 -3.26 16.36 9.04
N PHE A 77 -3.51 15.41 8.12
CA PHE A 77 -3.06 15.50 6.73
C PHE A 77 -4.14 16.04 5.77
N HIS A 78 -5.32 16.38 6.27
CA HIS A 78 -6.45 16.87 5.46
C HIS A 78 -6.80 15.92 4.31
N THR A 79 -6.78 14.62 4.56
CA THR A 79 -7.05 13.56 3.60
C THR A 79 -8.20 12.65 4.07
N THR A 80 -8.71 11.85 3.17
CA THR A 80 -9.64 10.76 3.45
C THR A 80 -9.25 9.55 2.63
N LEU A 81 -9.72 8.36 2.99
CA LEU A 81 -9.47 7.18 2.16
C LEU A 81 -10.01 7.37 0.73
N GLY A 82 -11.18 8.00 0.57
CA GLY A 82 -11.75 8.33 -0.75
C GLY A 82 -10.82 9.20 -1.57
N THR A 83 -10.31 10.29 -1.00
CA THR A 83 -9.38 11.18 -1.71
C THR A 83 -8.04 10.52 -2.03
N GLU A 84 -7.58 9.54 -1.25
CA GLU A 84 -6.38 8.76 -1.60
C GLU A 84 -6.62 7.91 -2.85
N TYR A 85 -7.79 7.25 -2.95
CA TYR A 85 -8.18 6.47 -4.12
C TYR A 85 -8.39 7.36 -5.34
N ASP A 86 -9.12 8.47 -5.23
CA ASP A 86 -9.40 9.41 -6.33
C ASP A 86 -8.10 10.00 -6.92
N ASN A 87 -7.13 10.25 -6.05
CA ASN A 87 -5.87 10.87 -6.42
C ASN A 87 -4.72 9.89 -6.70
N ALA A 88 -4.96 8.59 -6.65
CA ALA A 88 -3.91 7.58 -6.87
C ALA A 88 -3.39 7.55 -8.32
N GLY A 89 -4.14 8.10 -9.28
CA GLY A 89 -3.78 8.08 -10.70
C GLY A 89 -3.81 6.67 -11.30
N LEU A 90 -4.63 5.79 -10.75
CA LEU A 90 -4.79 4.39 -11.15
C LEU A 90 -6.17 4.18 -11.78
N ASP A 91 -6.26 3.23 -12.69
CA ASP A 91 -7.55 2.83 -13.25
C ASP A 91 -8.38 2.00 -12.25
N ALA A 92 -9.65 1.79 -12.59
CA ALA A 92 -10.59 1.08 -11.73
C ALA A 92 -10.14 -0.38 -11.46
N ALA A 93 -9.47 -1.03 -12.40
CA ALA A 93 -8.99 -2.40 -12.22
C ALA A 93 -7.84 -2.46 -11.20
N ALA A 94 -6.89 -1.53 -11.30
CA ALA A 94 -5.79 -1.40 -10.33
C ALA A 94 -6.30 -1.04 -8.93
N LEU A 95 -7.27 -0.12 -8.83
CA LEU A 95 -7.88 0.25 -7.55
C LEU A 95 -8.62 -0.94 -6.90
N ARG A 96 -9.37 -1.73 -7.70
CA ARG A 96 -9.98 -2.97 -7.20
C ARG A 96 -8.92 -3.97 -6.70
N LYS A 97 -7.80 -4.12 -7.43
CA LYS A 97 -6.71 -5.00 -6.99
C LYS A 97 -6.12 -4.54 -5.64
N ILE A 98 -5.93 -3.25 -5.45
CA ILE A 98 -5.47 -2.66 -4.17
C ILE A 98 -6.48 -2.96 -3.05
N THR A 99 -7.78 -2.77 -3.31
CA THR A 99 -8.83 -3.08 -2.34
C THR A 99 -8.85 -4.57 -1.98
N ARG A 100 -8.72 -5.45 -2.97
CA ARG A 100 -8.58 -6.90 -2.72
C ARG A 100 -7.36 -7.20 -1.84
N THR A 101 -6.21 -6.62 -2.20
CA THR A 101 -4.99 -6.77 -1.40
C THR A 101 -5.22 -6.32 0.05
N ALA A 102 -5.88 -5.17 0.26
CA ALA A 102 -6.17 -4.68 1.61
C ALA A 102 -7.02 -5.66 2.43
N ILE A 103 -8.02 -6.29 1.81
CA ILE A 103 -8.83 -7.31 2.46
C ILE A 103 -8.00 -8.57 2.77
N GLU A 104 -7.25 -9.07 1.79
CA GLU A 104 -6.45 -10.29 1.90
C GLU A 104 -5.39 -10.20 3.01
N VAL A 105 -4.68 -9.06 3.10
CA VAL A 105 -3.62 -8.87 4.10
C VAL A 105 -4.13 -8.39 5.45
N SER A 106 -5.44 -8.11 5.60
CA SER A 106 -6.02 -7.71 6.87
C SER A 106 -5.93 -8.84 7.91
N PHE A 107 -6.04 -8.50 9.17
CA PHE A 107 -6.15 -9.46 10.27
C PHE A 107 -7.60 -9.86 10.57
N ALA A 108 -8.53 -9.56 9.64
CA ALA A 108 -9.91 -9.98 9.75
C ALA A 108 -10.04 -11.52 9.64
N GLU A 109 -11.11 -12.07 10.22
CA GLU A 109 -11.42 -13.50 10.11
C GLU A 109 -11.70 -13.88 8.65
N GLU A 110 -11.34 -15.10 8.27
CA GLU A 110 -11.44 -15.60 6.89
C GLU A 110 -12.89 -15.57 6.34
N ILE A 111 -13.89 -15.78 7.18
CA ILE A 111 -15.31 -15.66 6.79
C ILE A 111 -15.64 -14.23 6.36
N LEU A 112 -15.15 -13.23 7.11
CA LEU A 112 -15.35 -11.82 6.78
C LEU A 112 -14.57 -11.44 5.52
N LYS A 113 -13.32 -11.86 5.36
CA LYS A 113 -12.54 -11.65 4.14
C LYS A 113 -13.27 -12.20 2.91
N ALA A 114 -13.74 -13.45 2.99
CA ALA A 114 -14.48 -14.09 1.90
C ALA A 114 -15.75 -13.33 1.52
N LYS A 115 -16.47 -12.78 2.51
CA LYS A 115 -17.66 -11.93 2.28
C LYS A 115 -17.28 -10.63 1.58
N LEU A 116 -16.25 -9.93 2.06
CA LEU A 116 -15.79 -8.65 1.49
C LEU A 116 -15.25 -8.83 0.07
N LEU A 117 -14.47 -9.89 -0.18
CA LEU A 117 -13.93 -10.20 -1.51
C LEU A 117 -15.00 -10.42 -2.57
N LYS A 118 -16.17 -10.98 -2.21
CA LYS A 118 -17.31 -11.10 -3.13
C LYS A 118 -17.82 -9.73 -3.59
N GLY A 119 -17.77 -8.71 -2.72
CA GLY A 119 -18.18 -7.34 -3.06
C GLY A 119 -17.21 -6.61 -4.00
N VAL A 120 -15.97 -7.08 -4.12
CA VAL A 120 -14.92 -6.49 -4.96
C VAL A 120 -14.77 -7.24 -6.29
N ALA A 121 -15.53 -8.30 -6.52
CA ALA A 121 -15.32 -9.25 -7.61
C ALA A 121 -15.87 -8.81 -8.98
N ALA A 122 -16.38 -7.62 -9.14
CA ALA A 122 -16.91 -7.15 -10.42
C ALA A 122 -16.02 -6.11 -11.11
#